data_b29f7f2eae9cecb3cedb47afe9aeb71d
#
_entry.id   b29f7f2eae9cecb3cedb47afe9aeb71d
#
_cell.length_a   1.000
_cell.length_b   1.000
_cell.length_c   1.000
_cell.angle_alpha   90.00
_cell.angle_beta   90.00
_cell.angle_gamma   90.00
#
_symmetry.space_group_name_H-M   'P 1'
#
loop_
_entity.id
_entity.type
_entity.pdbx_description
1 polymer ?
#
loop_
_entity_poly.entity_id
_entity_poly.type
_entity_poly.pdbx_seq_one_letter_code
_entity_poly.pdbx_strand_id
1 'polypeptide(L)'
;MTDTPDADVIALAGKLFDAARAGDSATLAAYVDAGVPADLTNDRGDSLLMLAAYHGHAAAVAALLERGADPDRANDRGQTPLAGAVFKGNDDVLDALLAGGADPAAGTPSAVDTARMFEKAALVARFEGRPEAG
;
A
#
# COMPACT_ATOMS: atom_id res chain seq x y z
N MET A 1 -11.63 31.13 -12.23
CA MET A 1 -11.41 29.81 -11.63
C MET A 1 -9.93 29.64 -11.38
N THR A 2 -9.54 29.33 -10.18
CA THR A 2 -8.13 29.18 -9.83
C THR A 2 -7.71 27.73 -9.96
N ASP A 3 -6.48 27.47 -10.42
CA ASP A 3 -5.91 26.11 -10.46
C ASP A 3 -5.43 25.64 -9.10
N THR A 4 -5.53 26.49 -8.08
CA THR A 4 -5.13 26.15 -6.71
C THR A 4 -6.23 25.32 -6.06
N PRO A 5 -5.88 24.16 -5.45
CA PRO A 5 -6.88 23.38 -4.71
C PRO A 5 -7.54 24.21 -3.63
N ASP A 6 -8.83 24.03 -3.47
CA ASP A 6 -9.62 24.62 -2.41
C ASP A 6 -9.07 24.14 -1.06
N ALA A 7 -9.09 25.00 -0.05
CA ALA A 7 -8.68 24.66 1.31
C ALA A 7 -9.47 23.46 1.86
N ASP A 8 -10.74 23.31 1.49
CA ASP A 8 -11.56 22.17 1.90
C ASP A 8 -11.09 20.87 1.27
N VAL A 9 -10.61 20.91 0.02
CA VAL A 9 -10.03 19.75 -0.67
C VAL A 9 -8.73 19.31 0.00
N ILE A 10 -7.87 20.28 0.34
CA ILE A 10 -6.61 20.03 1.04
C ILE A 10 -6.88 19.39 2.41
N ALA A 11 -7.85 19.94 3.16
CA ALA A 11 -8.24 19.42 4.47
C ALA A 11 -8.79 18.00 4.36
N LEU A 12 -9.59 17.72 3.33
CA LEU A 12 -10.13 16.39 3.07
C LEU A 12 -9.02 15.39 2.76
N ALA A 13 -8.07 15.78 1.90
CA ALA A 13 -6.93 14.93 1.57
C ALA A 13 -6.13 14.58 2.82
N GLY A 14 -5.84 15.58 3.67
CA GLY A 14 -5.15 15.36 4.94
C GLY A 14 -5.88 14.39 5.86
N LYS A 15 -7.19 14.52 5.93
CA LYS A 15 -8.03 13.61 6.72
C LYS A 15 -7.95 12.17 6.21
N LEU A 16 -7.92 11.99 4.89
CA LEU A 16 -7.81 10.66 4.29
C LEU A 16 -6.44 10.04 4.53
N PHE A 17 -5.36 10.81 4.43
CA PHE A 17 -4.03 10.32 4.76
C PHE A 17 -3.93 9.92 6.24
N ASP A 18 -4.53 10.71 7.14
CA ASP A 18 -4.59 10.36 8.56
C ASP A 18 -5.41 9.09 8.78
N ALA A 19 -6.53 8.93 8.08
CA ALA A 19 -7.35 7.71 8.14
C ALA A 19 -6.55 6.48 7.69
N ALA A 20 -5.74 6.62 6.65
CA ALA A 20 -4.89 5.54 6.16
C ALA A 20 -3.85 5.13 7.22
N ARG A 21 -3.19 6.11 7.84
CA ARG A 21 -2.21 5.87 8.91
C ARG A 21 -2.85 5.21 10.13
N ALA A 22 -4.09 5.57 10.43
CA ALA A 22 -4.83 5.04 11.59
C ALA A 22 -5.54 3.72 11.30
N GLY A 23 -5.64 3.32 10.04
CA GLY A 23 -6.35 2.11 9.65
C GLY A 23 -7.87 2.24 9.68
N ASP A 24 -8.38 3.45 9.50
CA ASP A 24 -9.83 3.72 9.50
C ASP A 24 -10.43 3.32 8.16
N SER A 25 -10.68 2.02 8.02
CA SER A 25 -11.19 1.41 6.78
C SER A 25 -12.54 1.98 6.37
N ALA A 26 -13.41 2.25 7.34
CA ALA A 26 -14.77 2.75 7.06
C ALA A 26 -14.71 4.14 6.41
N THR A 27 -13.88 5.03 6.94
CA THR A 27 -13.72 6.37 6.38
C THR A 27 -13.12 6.31 4.97
N LEU A 28 -12.08 5.50 4.79
CA LEU A 28 -11.44 5.33 3.47
C LEU A 28 -12.45 4.80 2.45
N ALA A 29 -13.19 3.75 2.81
CA ALA A 29 -14.19 3.15 1.92
C ALA A 29 -15.28 4.15 1.55
N ALA A 30 -15.80 4.88 2.52
CA ALA A 30 -16.86 5.85 2.29
C ALA A 30 -16.45 6.94 1.30
N TYR A 31 -15.26 7.50 1.47
CA TYR A 31 -14.79 8.58 0.59
C TYR A 31 -14.42 8.10 -0.80
N VAL A 32 -13.81 6.91 -0.93
CA VAL A 32 -13.51 6.35 -2.25
C VAL A 32 -14.82 6.00 -2.98
N ASP A 33 -15.79 5.44 -2.28
CA ASP A 33 -17.11 5.15 -2.87
C ASP A 33 -17.83 6.44 -3.30
N ALA A 34 -17.54 7.55 -2.63
CA ALA A 34 -18.10 8.85 -2.98
C ALA A 34 -17.37 9.56 -4.13
N GLY A 35 -16.29 8.97 -4.66
CA GLY A 35 -15.59 9.49 -5.83
C GLY A 35 -14.16 9.94 -5.61
N VAL A 36 -13.63 9.85 -4.41
CA VAL A 36 -12.21 10.18 -4.16
C VAL A 36 -11.35 9.10 -4.81
N PRO A 37 -10.29 9.48 -5.57
CA PRO A 37 -9.41 8.48 -6.19
C PRO A 37 -8.78 7.55 -5.15
N ALA A 38 -8.89 6.25 -5.38
CA ALA A 38 -8.28 5.24 -4.51
C ALA A 38 -6.75 5.37 -4.48
N ASP A 39 -6.16 5.89 -5.56
CA ASP A 39 -4.71 6.07 -5.71
C ASP A 39 -4.22 7.47 -5.34
N LEU A 40 -5.00 8.22 -4.56
CA LEU A 40 -4.59 9.53 -4.07
C LEU A 40 -3.24 9.42 -3.36
N THR A 41 -2.32 10.33 -3.68
CA THR A 41 -0.97 10.37 -3.07
C THR A 41 -0.72 11.69 -2.38
N ASN A 42 0.13 11.65 -1.36
CA ASN A 42 0.62 12.86 -0.69
C ASN A 42 1.81 13.45 -1.46
N ASP A 43 2.44 14.46 -0.90
CA ASP A 43 3.56 15.17 -1.51
C ASP A 43 4.86 14.34 -1.59
N ARG A 44 4.90 13.18 -0.95
CA ARG A 44 6.02 12.22 -1.04
C ARG A 44 5.72 11.08 -2.02
N GLY A 45 4.59 11.14 -2.68
CA GLY A 45 4.13 10.07 -3.56
C GLY A 45 3.59 8.85 -2.83
N ASP A 46 3.40 8.92 -1.51
CA ASP A 46 2.80 7.82 -0.75
C ASP A 46 1.30 7.78 -1.00
N SER A 47 0.80 6.65 -1.50
CA SER A 47 -0.63 6.44 -1.69
C SER A 47 -1.31 6.12 -0.36
N LEU A 48 -2.64 6.19 -0.36
CA LEU A 48 -3.43 5.73 0.79
C LEU A 48 -3.07 4.28 1.12
N LEU A 49 -2.93 3.44 0.10
CA LEU A 49 -2.56 2.03 0.26
C LEU A 49 -1.18 1.89 0.92
N MET A 50 -0.20 2.68 0.45
CA MET A 50 1.16 2.65 1.02
C MET A 50 1.15 2.99 2.50
N LEU A 51 0.41 4.04 2.88
CA LEU A 51 0.32 4.46 4.29
C LEU A 51 -0.36 3.39 5.15
N ALA A 52 -1.47 2.83 4.68
CA ALA A 52 -2.16 1.76 5.40
C ALA A 52 -1.26 0.52 5.56
N ALA A 53 -0.56 0.14 4.51
CA ALA A 53 0.35 -1.01 4.51
C ALA A 53 1.53 -0.79 5.46
N TYR A 54 2.17 0.37 5.37
CA TYR A 54 3.33 0.70 6.19
C TYR A 54 3.00 0.71 7.69
N HIS A 55 1.78 1.16 8.03
CA HIS A 55 1.34 1.20 9.43
C HIS A 55 0.65 -0.09 9.89
N GLY A 56 0.64 -1.13 9.06
CA GLY A 56 0.20 -2.47 9.48
C GLY A 56 -1.30 -2.71 9.47
N HIS A 57 -2.05 -1.98 8.65
CA HIS A 57 -3.52 -2.03 8.66
C HIS A 57 -4.06 -2.88 7.50
N ALA A 58 -4.07 -4.20 7.69
CA ALA A 58 -4.49 -5.15 6.65
C ALA A 58 -5.93 -4.93 6.18
N ALA A 59 -6.85 -4.59 7.08
CA ALA A 59 -8.25 -4.34 6.71
C ALA A 59 -8.39 -3.12 5.81
N ALA A 60 -7.65 -2.04 6.11
CA ALA A 60 -7.64 -0.84 5.28
C ALA A 60 -7.02 -1.11 3.91
N VAL A 61 -5.95 -1.90 3.88
CA VAL A 61 -5.32 -2.35 2.63
C VAL A 61 -6.33 -3.11 1.77
N ALA A 62 -7.02 -4.07 2.35
CA ALA A 62 -8.03 -4.86 1.63
C ALA A 62 -9.17 -3.97 1.09
N ALA A 63 -9.66 -3.04 1.91
CA ALA A 63 -10.73 -2.13 1.52
C ALA A 63 -10.34 -1.25 0.32
N LEU A 64 -9.10 -0.76 0.31
CA LEU A 64 -8.58 0.06 -0.81
C LEU A 64 -8.39 -0.78 -2.07
N LEU A 65 -7.84 -1.99 -1.94
CA LEU A 65 -7.64 -2.90 -3.07
C LEU A 65 -8.97 -3.31 -3.72
N GLU A 66 -9.99 -3.58 -2.92
CA GLU A 66 -11.33 -3.90 -3.41
C GLU A 66 -11.93 -2.75 -4.23
N ARG A 67 -11.47 -1.53 -4.01
CA ARG A 67 -11.95 -0.33 -4.69
C ARG A 67 -11.02 0.15 -5.79
N GLY A 68 -10.09 -0.70 -6.22
CA GLY A 68 -9.27 -0.45 -7.39
C GLY A 68 -7.95 0.26 -7.12
N ALA A 69 -7.50 0.34 -5.88
CA ALA A 69 -6.17 0.87 -5.60
C ALA A 69 -5.09 0.03 -6.27
N ASP A 70 -4.07 0.69 -6.84
CA ASP A 70 -2.96 0.01 -7.50
C ASP A 70 -2.02 -0.58 -6.44
N PRO A 71 -1.91 -1.92 -6.35
CA PRO A 71 -1.08 -2.55 -5.33
C PRO A 71 0.42 -2.28 -5.52
N ASP A 72 0.83 -1.90 -6.72
CA ASP A 72 2.25 -1.73 -7.07
C ASP A 72 2.69 -0.28 -7.16
N ARG A 73 1.85 0.65 -6.77
CA ARG A 73 2.19 2.06 -6.87
C ARG A 73 3.34 2.42 -5.93
N ALA A 74 4.49 2.75 -6.52
CA ALA A 74 5.67 3.16 -5.76
C ALA A 74 5.56 4.64 -5.37
N ASN A 75 6.17 5.00 -4.24
CA ASN A 75 6.33 6.39 -3.85
C ASN A 75 7.53 7.02 -4.58
N ASP A 76 7.84 8.27 -4.25
CA ASP A 76 8.93 9.00 -4.90
C ASP A 76 10.31 8.37 -4.68
N ARG A 77 10.46 7.50 -3.68
CA ARG A 77 11.69 6.75 -3.42
C ARG A 77 11.72 5.37 -4.08
N GLY A 78 10.71 5.04 -4.88
CA GLY A 78 10.63 3.73 -5.54
C GLY A 78 10.14 2.60 -4.63
N GLN A 79 9.63 2.91 -3.44
CA GLN A 79 9.15 1.92 -2.48
C GLN A 79 7.71 1.52 -2.83
N THR A 80 7.44 0.20 -2.82
CA THR A 80 6.09 -0.34 -3.02
C THR A 80 5.49 -0.76 -1.68
N PRO A 81 4.16 -0.86 -1.60
CA PRO A 81 3.52 -1.37 -0.38
C PRO A 81 4.00 -2.76 0.03
N LEU A 82 4.19 -3.66 -0.94
CA LEU A 82 4.61 -5.03 -0.64
C LEU A 82 6.04 -5.08 -0.09
N ALA A 83 6.97 -4.32 -0.68
CA ALA A 83 8.34 -4.23 -0.16
C ALA A 83 8.34 -3.68 1.28
N GLY A 84 7.50 -2.70 1.56
CA GLY A 84 7.33 -2.15 2.91
C GLY A 84 6.81 -3.19 3.89
N ALA A 85 5.85 -4.02 3.47
CA ALA A 85 5.32 -5.08 4.33
C ALA A 85 6.39 -6.14 4.67
N VAL A 86 7.25 -6.47 3.69
CA VAL A 86 8.39 -7.37 3.93
C VAL A 86 9.36 -6.75 4.94
N PHE A 87 9.71 -5.49 4.73
CA PHE A 87 10.62 -4.77 5.62
C PHE A 87 10.11 -4.71 7.06
N LYS A 88 8.82 -4.41 7.23
CA LYS A 88 8.18 -4.32 8.54
C LYS A 88 7.86 -5.68 9.16
N GLY A 89 7.90 -6.74 8.37
CA GLY A 89 7.57 -8.08 8.84
C GLY A 89 6.08 -8.28 9.13
N ASN A 90 5.20 -7.57 8.41
CA ASN A 90 3.76 -7.63 8.64
C ASN A 90 3.11 -8.64 7.69
N ASP A 91 2.87 -9.85 8.18
CA ASP A 91 2.36 -10.96 7.37
C ASP A 91 0.92 -10.74 6.92
N ASP A 92 0.07 -10.15 7.74
CA ASP A 92 -1.34 -9.90 7.38
C ASP A 92 -1.45 -8.90 6.23
N VAL A 93 -0.65 -7.85 6.28
CA VAL A 93 -0.60 -6.86 5.20
C VAL A 93 -0.03 -7.49 3.94
N LEU A 94 1.02 -8.28 4.07
CA LEU A 94 1.64 -8.98 2.96
C LEU A 94 0.64 -9.89 2.26
N ASP A 95 -0.12 -10.67 3.01
CA ASP A 95 -1.15 -11.55 2.47
C ASP A 95 -2.25 -10.77 1.75
N ALA A 96 -2.70 -9.66 2.33
CA ALA A 96 -3.73 -8.80 1.72
C ALA A 96 -3.24 -8.21 0.38
N LEU A 97 -2.00 -7.75 0.34
CA LEU A 97 -1.41 -7.19 -0.89
C LEU A 97 -1.26 -8.25 -1.98
N LEU A 98 -0.78 -9.44 -1.64
CA LEU A 98 -0.66 -10.54 -2.59
C LEU A 98 -2.03 -10.98 -3.12
N ALA A 99 -3.04 -11.06 -2.24
CA ALA A 99 -4.40 -11.37 -2.64
C ALA A 99 -4.96 -10.32 -3.61
N GLY A 100 -4.54 -9.08 -3.48
CA GLY A 100 -4.93 -7.97 -4.35
C GLY A 100 -4.10 -7.85 -5.62
N GLY A 101 -3.17 -8.76 -5.88
CA GLY A 101 -2.40 -8.79 -7.12
C GLY A 101 -1.06 -8.06 -7.08
N ALA A 102 -0.52 -7.74 -5.90
CA ALA A 102 0.78 -7.09 -5.81
C ALA A 102 1.88 -7.90 -6.48
N ASP A 103 2.75 -7.22 -7.23
CA ASP A 103 3.87 -7.84 -7.94
C ASP A 103 5.12 -7.79 -7.06
N PRO A 104 5.64 -8.96 -6.63
CA PRO A 104 6.85 -8.99 -5.80
C PRO A 104 8.10 -8.43 -6.47
N ALA A 105 8.10 -8.33 -7.80
CA ALA A 105 9.24 -7.80 -8.56
C ALA A 105 9.19 -6.28 -8.74
N ALA A 106 8.07 -5.63 -8.37
CA ALA A 106 7.91 -4.19 -8.52
C ALA A 106 8.69 -3.42 -7.46
N GLY A 107 9.15 -2.23 -7.82
CA GLY A 107 9.84 -1.31 -6.91
C GLY A 107 11.34 -1.49 -6.85
N THR A 108 12.00 -0.57 -6.15
CA THR A 108 13.47 -0.53 -6.03
C THR A 108 13.85 -0.14 -4.59
N PRO A 109 14.27 -1.10 -3.74
CA PRO A 109 14.28 -2.54 -4.02
C PRO A 109 12.87 -3.13 -4.08
N SER A 110 12.72 -4.22 -4.82
CA SER A 110 11.46 -4.96 -4.88
C SER A 110 11.22 -5.75 -3.59
N ALA A 111 10.01 -6.29 -3.44
CA ALA A 111 9.70 -7.14 -2.30
C ALA A 111 10.58 -8.40 -2.28
N VAL A 112 10.82 -9.00 -3.46
CA VAL A 112 11.73 -10.16 -3.59
C VAL A 112 13.14 -9.80 -3.12
N ASP A 113 13.68 -8.68 -3.60
CA ASP A 113 15.03 -8.26 -3.22
C ASP A 113 15.11 -7.91 -1.74
N THR A 114 14.07 -7.29 -1.20
CA THR A 114 13.99 -7.00 0.24
C THR A 114 14.00 -8.30 1.05
N ALA A 115 13.23 -9.29 0.61
CA ALA A 115 13.21 -10.59 1.28
C ALA A 115 14.58 -11.28 1.25
N ARG A 116 15.30 -11.17 0.13
CA ARG A 116 16.68 -11.70 0.02
C ARG A 116 17.64 -10.97 0.96
N MET A 117 17.54 -9.64 1.03
CA MET A 117 18.39 -8.82 1.89
C MET A 117 18.23 -9.19 3.38
N PHE A 118 17.02 -9.55 3.79
CA PHE A 118 16.73 -9.94 5.16
C PHE A 118 16.72 -11.46 5.37
N GLU A 119 17.21 -12.21 4.39
CA GLU A 119 17.38 -13.67 4.46
C GLU A 119 16.06 -14.40 4.76
N LYS A 120 14.96 -13.91 4.21
CA LYS A 120 13.61 -14.50 4.38
C LYS A 120 13.36 -15.51 3.28
N ALA A 121 14.01 -16.67 3.37
CA ALA A 121 14.00 -17.69 2.32
C ALA A 121 12.60 -18.18 1.95
N ALA A 122 11.71 -18.35 2.91
CA ALA A 122 10.33 -18.78 2.66
C ALA A 122 9.56 -17.74 1.84
N LEU A 123 9.77 -16.45 2.11
CA LEU A 123 9.14 -15.38 1.32
C LEU A 123 9.73 -15.32 -0.09
N VAL A 124 11.03 -15.48 -0.24
CA VAL A 124 11.65 -15.51 -1.57
C VAL A 124 11.03 -16.65 -2.40
N ALA A 125 10.92 -17.84 -1.83
CA ALA A 125 10.30 -18.99 -2.50
C ALA A 125 8.85 -18.70 -2.89
N ARG A 126 8.08 -18.11 -1.99
CA ARG A 126 6.68 -17.74 -2.23
C ARG A 126 6.56 -16.72 -3.38
N PHE A 127 7.40 -15.69 -3.37
CA PHE A 127 7.37 -14.64 -4.41
C PHE A 127 7.79 -15.17 -5.77
N GLU A 128 8.67 -16.15 -5.81
CA GLU A 128 9.14 -16.76 -7.06
C GLU A 128 8.23 -17.90 -7.54
N GLY A 129 7.14 -18.16 -6.81
CA GLY A 129 6.20 -19.23 -7.17
C GLY A 129 6.75 -20.61 -6.94
N ARG A 130 7.81 -20.78 -6.13
CA ARG A 130 8.40 -22.07 -5.81
C ARG A 130 7.75 -22.66 -4.56
N PRO A 131 7.64 -23.98 -4.47
CA PRO A 131 7.20 -24.60 -3.23
C PRO A 131 8.14 -24.24 -2.09
N GLU A 132 7.59 -24.03 -0.91
CA GLU A 132 8.42 -23.84 0.26
C GLU A 132 9.20 -25.14 0.52
N ALA A 133 10.49 -25.01 0.85
CA ALA A 133 11.28 -26.14 1.26
C ALA A 133 10.72 -26.65 2.59
N GLY A 134 10.09 -27.80 2.51
CA GLY A 134 9.46 -28.45 3.65
C GLY A 134 10.43 -28.87 4.72
#